data_8e77b9daa3e5b515a0f33a94ab257dce
#
_entry.id   8e77b9daa3e5b515a0f33a94ab257dce
#
_cell.length_a   1.000
_cell.length_b   1.000
_cell.length_c   1.000
_cell.angle_alpha   90.00
_cell.angle_beta   90.00
_cell.angle_gamma   90.00
#
_symmetry.space_group_name_H-M   'P 1'
#
loop_
_entity.id
_entity.type
_entity.pdbx_description
1 polymer ?
#
loop_
_entity_poly.entity_id
_entity_poly.type
_entity_poly.pdbx_seq_one_letter_code
_entity_poly.pdbx_strand_id
1 'polypeptide(L)'
;MTEKEKGRITTRQSRVWRLEDPAQIGIVHAQTLIVTERHTLDLKTGKTSSETAYHLSTEDAATRTGNQWARLIRDHWGIESRNHGRRDACLFEDKTRSKNPFIVANFCIARSVLLYFNAQTNTRNINAFAEVCRENKRMALSLIVRRRSAK
;
A
#
# COMPACT_ATOMS: atom_id res chain seq x y z
N MET A 1 3.97 12.66 14.10
CA MET A 1 2.68 12.69 13.40
C MET A 1 1.67 11.88 14.18
N THR A 2 0.50 12.43 14.50
CA THR A 2 -0.53 11.74 15.31
C THR A 2 -1.83 11.65 14.52
N GLU A 3 -2.45 10.49 14.52
CA GLU A 3 -3.68 10.19 13.80
C GLU A 3 -4.68 9.51 14.72
N LYS A 4 -5.97 9.81 14.54
CA LYS A 4 -7.08 9.14 15.23
C LYS A 4 -7.96 8.44 14.21
N GLU A 5 -7.97 7.12 14.24
CA GLU A 5 -8.77 6.31 13.32
C GLU A 5 -9.36 5.10 14.04
N LYS A 6 -10.63 4.79 13.79
CA LYS A 6 -11.33 3.60 14.29
C LYS A 6 -11.19 3.35 15.80
N GLY A 7 -11.22 4.44 16.59
CA GLY A 7 -11.11 4.35 18.05
C GLY A 7 -9.69 4.12 18.56
N ARG A 8 -8.67 4.38 17.74
CA ARG A 8 -7.26 4.33 18.12
C ARG A 8 -6.58 5.65 17.86
N ILE A 9 -5.66 6.03 18.75
CA ILE A 9 -4.73 7.14 18.56
C ILE A 9 -3.38 6.53 18.25
N THR A 10 -2.82 6.87 17.08
CA THR A 10 -1.51 6.38 16.67
C THR A 10 -0.56 7.56 16.48
N THR A 11 0.54 7.56 17.21
CA THR A 11 1.64 8.51 17.07
C THR A 11 2.81 7.83 16.41
N ARG A 12 3.37 8.47 15.36
CA ARG A 12 4.57 8.00 14.66
C ARG A 12 5.67 9.02 14.73
N GLN A 13 6.88 8.55 15.04
CA GLN A 13 8.11 9.32 15.01
C GLN A 13 9.08 8.61 14.08
N SER A 14 9.77 9.37 13.23
CA SER A 14 10.81 8.84 12.35
C SER A 14 12.10 9.59 12.59
N ARG A 15 13.19 8.85 12.72
CA ARG A 15 14.56 9.36 12.82
C ARG A 15 15.34 8.87 11.61
N VAL A 16 16.18 9.71 11.06
CA VAL A 16 16.91 9.44 9.82
C VAL A 16 18.40 9.64 10.09
N TRP A 17 19.20 8.66 9.70
CA TRP A 17 20.66 8.71 9.83
C TRP A 17 21.31 8.35 8.51
N ARG A 18 22.41 9.01 8.22
CA ARG A 18 23.33 8.58 7.18
C ARG A 18 24.11 7.36 7.67
N LEU A 19 24.28 6.35 6.84
CA LEU A 19 25.13 5.20 7.11
C LEU A 19 26.56 5.52 6.70
N GLU A 20 27.50 5.44 7.64
CA GLU A 20 28.93 5.68 7.39
C GLU A 20 29.58 4.44 6.76
N ASP A 21 29.18 3.26 7.20
CA ASP A 21 29.72 1.98 6.71
C ASP A 21 28.58 0.97 6.38
N PRO A 22 28.07 0.99 5.14
CA PRO A 22 27.02 0.07 4.70
C PRO A 22 27.45 -1.41 4.72
N ALA A 23 28.75 -1.68 4.64
CA ALA A 23 29.26 -3.05 4.59
C ALA A 23 29.02 -3.81 5.90
N GLN A 24 29.03 -3.12 7.04
CA GLN A 24 28.73 -3.73 8.34
C GLN A 24 27.30 -4.29 8.43
N ILE A 25 26.37 -3.74 7.65
CA ILE A 25 24.97 -4.19 7.62
C ILE A 25 24.76 -5.28 6.56
N GLY A 26 25.80 -5.56 5.74
CA GLY A 26 25.70 -6.53 4.64
C GLY A 26 24.94 -6.05 3.42
N ILE A 27 24.58 -4.75 3.33
CA ILE A 27 23.84 -4.14 2.23
C ILE A 27 24.68 -3.01 1.64
N VAL A 28 25.51 -3.33 0.67
CA VAL A 28 26.58 -2.48 0.12
C VAL A 28 26.09 -1.12 -0.42
N HIS A 29 24.85 -1.01 -0.87
CA HIS A 29 24.31 0.21 -1.47
C HIS A 29 23.42 1.02 -0.53
N ALA A 30 23.25 0.60 0.73
CA ALA A 30 22.46 1.35 1.69
C ALA A 30 23.22 2.62 2.13
N GLN A 31 22.57 3.78 2.02
CA GLN A 31 23.14 5.07 2.42
C GLN A 31 22.42 5.69 3.60
N THR A 32 21.15 5.34 3.79
CA THR A 32 20.30 5.91 4.83
C THR A 32 19.61 4.84 5.65
N LEU A 33 19.65 4.98 6.97
CA LEU A 33 18.85 4.23 7.93
C LEU A 33 17.71 5.12 8.43
N ILE A 34 16.49 4.64 8.32
CA ILE A 34 15.31 5.30 8.87
C ILE A 34 14.70 4.39 9.93
N VAL A 35 14.56 4.88 11.15
CA VAL A 35 13.87 4.15 12.23
C VAL A 35 12.54 4.82 12.48
N THR A 36 11.47 4.06 12.41
CA THR A 36 10.10 4.53 12.66
C THR A 36 9.56 3.86 13.91
N GLU A 37 9.21 4.67 14.90
CA GLU A 37 8.53 4.24 16.11
C GLU A 37 7.04 4.55 15.99
N ARG A 38 6.20 3.56 16.28
CA ARG A 38 4.76 3.68 16.27
C ARG A 38 4.20 3.36 17.64
N HIS A 39 3.55 4.32 18.27
CA HIS A 39 2.83 4.17 19.52
C HIS A 39 1.33 4.22 19.25
N THR A 40 0.59 3.22 19.66
CA THR A 40 -0.85 3.13 19.47
C THR A 40 -1.55 2.98 20.82
N LEU A 41 -2.54 3.84 21.05
CA LEU A 41 -3.48 3.75 22.16
C LEU A 41 -4.86 3.35 21.65
N ASP A 42 -5.37 2.23 22.12
CA ASP A 42 -6.75 1.81 21.85
C ASP A 42 -7.68 2.49 22.86
N LEU A 43 -8.57 3.35 22.38
CA LEU A 43 -9.47 4.14 23.24
C LEU A 43 -10.59 3.32 23.90
N LYS A 44 -10.89 2.12 23.39
CA LYS A 44 -11.92 1.26 23.97
C LYS A 44 -11.36 0.43 25.12
N THR A 45 -10.15 -0.07 24.96
CA THR A 45 -9.53 -0.98 25.93
C THR A 45 -8.50 -0.32 26.83
N GLY A 46 -8.07 0.91 26.50
CA GLY A 46 -6.97 1.61 27.18
C GLY A 46 -5.60 0.97 26.94
N LYS A 47 -5.50 -0.06 26.10
CA LYS A 47 -4.23 -0.74 25.83
C LYS A 47 -3.32 0.11 24.95
N THR A 48 -2.05 0.14 25.32
CA THR A 48 -0.98 0.76 24.53
C THR A 48 -0.14 -0.33 23.87
N SER A 49 0.33 -0.06 22.65
CA SER A 49 1.33 -0.87 21.96
C SER A 49 2.39 0.02 21.34
N SER A 50 3.63 -0.46 21.33
CA SER A 50 4.75 0.19 20.68
C SER A 50 5.40 -0.77 19.69
N GLU A 51 5.78 -0.25 18.54
CA GLU A 51 6.44 -0.99 17.49
C GLU A 51 7.54 -0.14 16.87
N THR A 52 8.71 -0.74 16.67
CA THR A 52 9.85 -0.10 15.99
C THR A 52 10.14 -0.83 14.70
N ALA A 53 10.22 -0.09 13.60
CA ALA A 53 10.57 -0.61 12.29
C ALA A 53 11.84 0.08 11.76
N TYR A 54 12.69 -0.69 11.10
CA TYR A 54 13.95 -0.23 10.50
C TYR A 54 13.81 -0.31 8.99
N HIS A 55 14.18 0.78 8.30
CA HIS A 55 14.14 0.87 6.86
C HIS A 55 15.50 1.34 6.35
N LEU A 56 15.91 0.77 5.21
CA LEU A 56 17.14 1.16 4.53
C LEU A 56 16.80 1.78 3.18
N SER A 57 17.55 2.79 2.78
CA SER A 57 17.44 3.42 1.48
C SER A 57 18.81 3.54 0.82
N THR A 58 18.82 3.43 -0.50
CA THR A 58 19.99 3.70 -1.35
C THR A 58 20.15 5.20 -1.66
N GLU A 59 19.17 6.03 -1.31
CA GLU A 59 19.30 7.50 -1.40
C GLU A 59 20.05 8.03 -0.18
N ASP A 60 20.78 9.13 -0.36
CA ASP A 60 21.45 9.83 0.74
C ASP A 60 20.43 10.49 1.68
N ALA A 61 20.71 10.49 2.97
CA ALA A 61 19.82 11.03 4.01
C ALA A 61 19.47 12.52 3.80
N ALA A 62 20.37 13.29 3.21
CA ALA A 62 20.19 14.71 2.94
C ALA A 62 19.26 15.02 1.75
N THR A 63 18.92 14.03 0.92
CA THR A 63 18.05 14.23 -0.25
C THR A 63 16.62 14.59 0.11
N ARG A 64 16.18 14.25 1.33
CA ARG A 64 14.82 14.46 1.81
C ARG A 64 14.77 14.97 3.23
N THR A 65 13.77 15.76 3.52
CA THR A 65 13.47 16.14 4.92
C THR A 65 12.92 14.95 5.70
N GLY A 66 12.97 14.96 7.02
CA GLY A 66 12.42 13.90 7.87
C GLY A 66 10.94 13.61 7.59
N ASN A 67 10.14 14.64 7.28
CA ASN A 67 8.73 14.48 6.90
C ASN A 67 8.56 13.78 5.54
N GLN A 68 9.43 14.05 4.58
CA GLN A 68 9.41 13.40 3.27
C GLN A 68 9.80 11.92 3.39
N TRP A 69 10.80 11.59 4.22
CA TRP A 69 11.16 10.22 4.54
C TRP A 69 10.01 9.45 5.21
N ALA A 70 9.37 10.04 6.21
CA ALA A 70 8.22 9.45 6.89
C ALA A 70 7.06 9.20 5.92
N ARG A 71 6.81 10.11 4.98
CA ARG A 71 5.80 9.97 3.95
C ARG A 71 6.14 8.85 2.97
N LEU A 72 7.39 8.77 2.52
CA LEU A 72 7.85 7.72 1.60
C LEU A 72 7.62 6.32 2.19
N ILE A 73 8.00 6.11 3.44
CA ILE A 73 7.77 4.85 4.16
C ILE A 73 6.27 4.54 4.22
N ARG A 74 5.46 5.53 4.56
CA ARG A 74 4.00 5.36 4.65
C ARG A 74 3.37 5.00 3.30
N ASP A 75 3.83 5.63 2.23
CA ASP A 75 3.35 5.36 0.87
C ASP A 75 3.76 3.95 0.41
N HIS A 76 4.96 3.50 0.79
CA HIS A 76 5.41 2.13 0.55
C HIS A 76 4.51 1.09 1.24
N TRP A 77 4.20 1.28 2.53
CA TRP A 77 3.22 0.45 3.25
C TRP A 77 1.82 0.54 2.64
N GLY A 78 1.50 1.66 2.01
CA GLY A 78 0.27 1.85 1.25
C GLY A 78 0.16 0.91 0.05
N ILE A 79 1.26 0.56 -0.60
CA ILE A 79 1.28 -0.41 -1.71
C ILE A 79 0.86 -1.79 -1.19
N GLU A 80 1.45 -2.25 -0.09
CA GLU A 80 1.11 -3.54 0.50
C GLU A 80 -0.35 -3.61 0.97
N SER A 81 -0.78 -2.64 1.77
CA SER A 81 -2.13 -2.67 2.36
C SER A 81 -3.24 -2.35 1.34
N ARG A 82 -2.99 -1.46 0.38
CA ARG A 82 -4.01 -1.04 -0.60
C ARG A 82 -4.03 -1.90 -1.85
N ASN A 83 -2.88 -2.29 -2.37
CA ASN A 83 -2.81 -3.07 -3.61
C ASN A 83 -2.80 -4.58 -3.31
N HIS A 84 -1.78 -5.07 -2.62
CA HIS A 84 -1.68 -6.50 -2.31
C HIS A 84 -2.83 -6.97 -1.41
N GLY A 85 -3.15 -6.26 -0.34
CA GLY A 85 -4.27 -6.60 0.52
C GLY A 85 -5.62 -6.65 -0.20
N ARG A 86 -5.85 -5.82 -1.24
CA ARG A 86 -7.06 -5.90 -2.07
C ARG A 86 -7.04 -7.10 -3.01
N ARG A 87 -5.88 -7.44 -3.56
CA ARG A 87 -5.72 -8.62 -4.42
C ARG A 87 -5.99 -9.90 -3.64
N ASP A 88 -5.44 -10.01 -2.44
CA ASP A 88 -5.54 -11.20 -1.62
C ASP A 88 -6.91 -11.31 -0.93
N ALA A 89 -7.37 -10.24 -0.28
CA ALA A 89 -8.61 -10.27 0.47
C ALA A 89 -9.88 -10.23 -0.39
N CYS A 90 -9.87 -9.48 -1.52
CA CYS A 90 -11.07 -9.31 -2.35
C CYS A 90 -11.05 -10.15 -3.63
N LEU A 91 -9.87 -10.37 -4.21
CA LEU A 91 -9.72 -11.09 -5.49
C LEU A 91 -9.10 -12.47 -5.31
N PHE A 92 -8.78 -12.87 -4.08
CA PHE A 92 -8.27 -14.20 -3.71
C PHE A 92 -7.05 -14.62 -4.55
N GLU A 93 -6.09 -13.71 -4.75
CA GLU A 93 -4.92 -13.98 -5.59
C GLU A 93 -4.05 -15.08 -4.99
N ASP A 94 -3.84 -15.04 -3.68
CA ASP A 94 -3.12 -16.04 -2.88
C ASP A 94 -3.78 -17.43 -2.87
N LYS A 95 -5.10 -17.49 -3.14
CA LYS A 95 -5.89 -18.73 -3.17
C LYS A 95 -6.01 -19.35 -4.56
N THR A 96 -5.31 -18.82 -5.54
CA THR A 96 -5.32 -19.36 -6.91
C THR A 96 -4.67 -20.76 -6.92
N ARG A 97 -5.47 -21.79 -7.21
CA ARG A 97 -5.04 -23.20 -7.20
C ARG A 97 -4.45 -23.69 -8.55
N SER A 98 -4.54 -22.89 -9.58
CA SER A 98 -4.01 -23.26 -10.90
C SER A 98 -2.48 -23.31 -10.85
N LYS A 99 -1.92 -24.41 -11.37
CA LYS A 99 -0.47 -24.57 -11.57
C LYS A 99 -0.04 -24.18 -12.99
N ASN A 100 -1.00 -23.90 -13.88
CA ASN A 100 -0.70 -23.47 -15.24
C ASN A 100 -0.27 -22.00 -15.25
N PRO A 101 0.96 -21.67 -15.68
CA PRO A 101 1.49 -20.30 -15.64
C PRO A 101 0.69 -19.33 -16.53
N PHE A 102 0.16 -19.77 -17.66
CA PHE A 102 -0.66 -18.94 -18.54
C PHE A 102 -1.98 -18.55 -17.90
N ILE A 103 -2.64 -19.49 -17.21
CA ILE A 103 -3.89 -19.22 -16.49
C ILE A 103 -3.62 -18.25 -15.34
N VAL A 104 -2.56 -18.46 -14.57
CA VAL A 104 -2.17 -17.56 -13.46
C VAL A 104 -1.89 -16.16 -14.00
N ALA A 105 -1.11 -16.02 -15.07
CA ALA A 105 -0.81 -14.73 -15.70
C ALA A 105 -2.08 -14.01 -16.16
N ASN A 106 -3.00 -14.71 -16.82
CA ASN A 106 -4.28 -14.13 -17.27
C ASN A 106 -5.13 -13.66 -16.09
N PHE A 107 -5.19 -14.41 -15.00
CA PHE A 107 -5.90 -13.96 -13.79
C PHE A 107 -5.24 -12.73 -13.16
N CYS A 108 -3.90 -12.66 -13.12
CA CYS A 108 -3.19 -11.47 -12.62
C CYS A 108 -3.52 -10.22 -13.46
N ILE A 109 -3.56 -10.36 -14.79
CA ILE A 109 -3.95 -9.28 -15.70
C ILE A 109 -5.41 -8.87 -15.45
N ALA A 110 -6.34 -9.83 -15.41
CA ALA A 110 -7.76 -9.55 -15.17
C ALA A 110 -7.98 -8.82 -13.82
N ARG A 111 -7.32 -9.27 -12.75
CA ARG A 111 -7.38 -8.61 -11.44
C ARG A 111 -6.82 -7.18 -11.48
N SER A 112 -5.73 -6.96 -12.20
CA SER A 112 -5.14 -5.63 -12.38
C SER A 112 -6.09 -4.68 -13.10
N VAL A 113 -6.77 -5.16 -14.14
CA VAL A 113 -7.79 -4.40 -14.88
C VAL A 113 -8.99 -4.06 -13.99
N LEU A 114 -9.47 -5.00 -13.17
CA LEU A 114 -10.56 -4.75 -12.21
C LEU A 114 -10.17 -3.70 -11.16
N LEU A 115 -8.97 -3.76 -10.62
CA LEU A 115 -8.46 -2.75 -9.67
C LEU A 115 -8.34 -1.38 -10.33
N TYR A 116 -7.88 -1.33 -11.59
CA TYR A 116 -7.81 -0.08 -12.36
C TYR A 116 -9.21 0.53 -12.54
N PHE A 117 -10.21 -0.26 -12.95
CA PHE A 117 -11.58 0.24 -13.10
C PHE A 117 -12.19 0.67 -11.76
N ASN A 118 -11.97 -0.10 -10.69
CA ASN A 118 -12.40 0.32 -9.36
C ASN A 118 -11.79 1.66 -8.93
N ALA A 119 -10.54 1.93 -9.29
CA ALA A 119 -9.89 3.21 -9.00
C ALA A 119 -10.46 4.39 -9.82
N GLN A 120 -11.09 4.13 -10.98
CA GLN A 120 -11.75 5.15 -11.80
C GLN A 120 -13.17 5.46 -11.32
N THR A 121 -13.71 4.63 -10.43
CA THR A 121 -15.06 4.82 -9.87
C THR A 121 -14.93 5.31 -8.43
N ASN A 122 -15.90 6.10 -7.98
CA ASN A 122 -15.95 6.59 -6.60
C ASN A 122 -16.57 5.55 -5.65
N THR A 123 -16.23 4.28 -5.83
CA THR A 123 -16.74 3.18 -5.01
C THR A 123 -15.82 2.90 -3.82
N ARG A 124 -16.43 2.63 -2.66
CA ARG A 124 -15.71 2.42 -1.40
C ARG A 124 -14.71 1.27 -1.44
N ASN A 125 -15.07 0.19 -2.12
CA ASN A 125 -14.25 -1.02 -2.24
C ASN A 125 -14.65 -1.83 -3.48
N ILE A 126 -13.89 -2.90 -3.77
CA ILE A 126 -14.09 -3.72 -4.98
C ILE A 126 -15.43 -4.50 -4.97
N ASN A 127 -15.95 -4.86 -3.80
CA ASN A 127 -17.24 -5.55 -3.70
C ASN A 127 -18.39 -4.58 -4.07
N ALA A 128 -18.35 -3.35 -3.52
CA ALA A 128 -19.30 -2.30 -3.92
C ALA A 128 -19.19 -1.97 -5.41
N PHE A 129 -17.97 -1.96 -5.98
CA PHE A 129 -17.77 -1.80 -7.42
C PHE A 129 -18.43 -2.92 -8.21
N ALA A 130 -18.28 -4.18 -7.79
CA ALA A 130 -18.89 -5.32 -8.45
C ALA A 130 -20.43 -5.28 -8.40
N GLU A 131 -21.01 -4.82 -7.28
CA GLU A 131 -22.46 -4.60 -7.15
C GLU A 131 -22.96 -3.53 -8.11
N VAL A 132 -22.31 -2.37 -8.14
CA VAL A 132 -22.65 -1.28 -9.06
C VAL A 132 -22.56 -1.73 -10.52
N CYS A 133 -21.54 -2.51 -10.90
CA CYS A 133 -21.41 -3.07 -12.24
C CYS A 133 -22.52 -4.07 -12.57
N ARG A 134 -22.97 -4.86 -11.58
CA ARG A 134 -24.09 -5.81 -11.74
C ARG A 134 -25.42 -5.10 -11.97
N GLU A 135 -25.66 -4.05 -11.20
CA GLU A 135 -26.90 -3.26 -11.27
C GLU A 135 -26.93 -2.36 -12.53
N ASN A 136 -25.79 -1.81 -12.91
CA ASN A 136 -25.69 -0.88 -14.03
C ASN A 136 -24.73 -1.39 -15.13
N LYS A 137 -25.25 -2.27 -15.98
CA LYS A 137 -24.50 -2.87 -17.10
C LYS A 137 -24.00 -1.80 -18.11
N ARG A 138 -24.75 -0.70 -18.29
CA ARG A 138 -24.33 0.39 -19.21
C ARG A 138 -23.08 1.10 -18.67
N MET A 139 -23.03 1.34 -17.36
CA MET A 139 -21.85 1.92 -16.71
C MET A 139 -20.65 0.96 -16.84
N ALA A 140 -20.85 -0.33 -16.56
CA ALA A 140 -19.79 -1.33 -16.68
C ALA A 140 -19.21 -1.39 -18.11
N LEU A 141 -20.08 -1.36 -19.14
CA LEU A 141 -19.64 -1.30 -20.54
C LEU A 141 -18.92 0.00 -20.86
N SER A 142 -19.36 1.14 -20.32
CA SER A 142 -18.71 2.44 -20.56
C SER A 142 -17.28 2.49 -20.05
N LEU A 143 -16.93 1.75 -18.98
CA LEU A 143 -15.58 1.66 -18.47
C LEU A 143 -14.62 0.95 -19.45
N ILE A 144 -15.15 -0.04 -20.18
CA ILE A 144 -14.38 -0.82 -21.18
C ILE A 144 -14.22 -0.02 -22.49
N VAL A 145 -15.30 0.65 -22.91
CA VAL A 145 -15.36 1.33 -24.22
C VAL A 145 -14.79 2.74 -24.18
N ARG A 146 -14.61 3.33 -23.02
CA ARG A 146 -14.13 4.71 -22.85
C ARG A 146 -12.72 4.86 -23.44
N ARG A 147 -12.63 5.30 -24.70
CA ARG A 147 -11.37 5.76 -25.30
C ARG A 147 -10.85 6.92 -24.46
N ARG A 148 -9.61 6.81 -23.95
CA ARG A 148 -8.91 7.96 -23.41
C ARG A 148 -8.80 9.00 -24.55
N SER A 149 -9.49 10.12 -24.43
CA SER A 149 -9.08 11.32 -25.13
C SER A 149 -7.69 11.66 -24.59
N ALA A 150 -6.67 11.49 -25.42
CA ALA A 150 -5.34 11.98 -25.12
C ALA A 150 -5.44 13.49 -24.92
N LYS A 151 -5.09 13.97 -23.71
CA LYS A 151 -4.76 15.36 -23.46
C LYS A 151 -3.27 15.51 -23.56
#